data_7cad141218db23054b4df8b24469a063
#
_entry.id   7cad141218db23054b4df8b24469a063
#
_cell.length_a   1.000
_cell.length_b   1.000
_cell.length_c   1.000
_cell.angle_alpha   90.00
_cell.angle_beta   90.00
_cell.angle_gamma   90.00
#
_symmetry.space_group_name_H-M   'P 1'
#
loop_
_entity.id
_entity.type
_entity.pdbx_description
1 polymer ?
#
loop_
_entity_poly.entity_id
_entity_poly.type
_entity_poly.pdbx_seq_one_letter_code
_entity_poly.pdbx_strand_id
1 'polypeptide(L)'
;MHAAAGRYREARHSLRTPASAQSRRGLDWMNFFIADVQTGFGTFVAFYLAESGWSQGQIGVALSAAGIAGMISQIPGGAIADAITWKRGLAAIGILITGVSALLLGLAPNFILVFFAQILQGLTAGIITPAIGAISLGLVGRSAIALRAGRNYRYAAAGHALTAALMGAAGTYLWNGAIFFCAAALCIPALIALGFIRGDEIDYARARNATRSNNRVATGRVADLFKNHKLVLFTAATLLFQLADASILPVMGENLVAAKYDQAAIWMSGLIIVPQVVVAFLAPWVGFHSEKRGRRPLLLIGFGLEPVRAVLLAFTSAYPLLVVGQIMSGITGAVIGVLTILVIADLTAGTGRFNLAVGVVGTMSGIAASLSTSATGFLFQAFGPRIGYLPLAAIAAAATGLIWLFVSETKPEKYED
;
A
#
# COMPACT_ATOMS: atom_id res chain seq x y z
N MET A 1 41.47 -6.91 -25.93
CA MET A 1 40.26 -6.44 -26.63
C MET A 1 39.12 -7.47 -26.67
N HIS A 2 39.38 -8.78 -26.84
CA HIS A 2 38.32 -9.81 -26.91
C HIS A 2 37.52 -10.03 -25.62
N ALA A 3 38.11 -9.90 -24.43
CA ALA A 3 37.43 -10.09 -23.15
C ALA A 3 36.44 -8.94 -22.78
N ALA A 4 36.68 -7.74 -23.33
CA ALA A 4 35.76 -6.60 -23.16
C ALA A 4 34.52 -6.73 -24.08
N ALA A 5 34.72 -7.24 -25.30
CA ALA A 5 33.65 -7.48 -26.26
C ALA A 5 32.71 -8.62 -25.82
N GLY A 6 33.27 -9.67 -25.16
CA GLY A 6 32.47 -10.76 -24.57
C GLY A 6 31.52 -10.26 -23.45
N ARG A 7 32.06 -9.48 -22.49
CA ARG A 7 31.28 -8.86 -21.41
C ARG A 7 30.24 -7.86 -21.92
N TYR A 8 30.55 -7.15 -23.02
CA TYR A 8 29.58 -6.26 -23.68
C TYR A 8 28.44 -7.00 -24.38
N ARG A 9 28.74 -8.21 -24.95
CA ARG A 9 27.69 -9.06 -25.55
C ARG A 9 26.83 -9.74 -24.51
N GLU A 10 27.41 -10.24 -23.42
CA GLU A 10 26.66 -10.81 -22.28
C GLU A 10 25.79 -9.74 -21.61
N ALA A 11 26.30 -8.53 -21.39
CA ALA A 11 25.52 -7.41 -20.88
C ALA A 11 24.37 -7.00 -21.84
N ARG A 12 24.58 -7.10 -23.16
CA ARG A 12 23.50 -6.85 -24.15
C ARG A 12 22.47 -7.98 -24.21
N HIS A 13 22.84 -9.22 -23.91
CA HIS A 13 21.91 -10.36 -23.91
C HIS A 13 21.04 -10.39 -22.66
N SER A 14 21.59 -10.01 -21.48
CA SER A 14 20.82 -9.89 -20.23
C SER A 14 19.75 -8.80 -20.29
N LEU A 15 19.87 -7.84 -21.20
CA LEU A 15 19.00 -6.67 -21.35
C LEU A 15 17.76 -6.92 -22.24
N ARG A 16 17.60 -8.11 -22.81
CA ARG A 16 16.50 -8.45 -23.74
C ARG A 16 15.66 -9.65 -23.34
N THR A 17 16.04 -10.40 -22.32
CA THR A 17 15.20 -11.53 -21.86
C THR A 17 14.12 -11.00 -20.92
N PRO A 18 12.84 -11.20 -21.27
CA PRO A 18 11.76 -10.90 -20.34
C PRO A 18 11.95 -11.72 -19.07
N ALA A 19 11.66 -11.13 -17.92
CA ALA A 19 11.72 -11.83 -16.63
C ALA A 19 11.09 -13.22 -16.73
N SER A 20 11.72 -14.24 -16.19
CA SER A 20 11.25 -15.62 -16.25
C SER A 20 9.85 -15.77 -15.64
N ALA A 21 9.14 -16.79 -16.07
CA ALA A 21 7.85 -17.14 -15.46
C ALA A 21 8.02 -17.45 -13.96
N GLN A 22 9.18 -18.00 -13.57
CA GLN A 22 9.53 -18.30 -12.18
C GLN A 22 9.59 -17.02 -11.35
N SER A 23 10.38 -16.01 -11.75
CA SER A 23 10.50 -14.73 -11.03
C SER A 23 9.17 -13.98 -10.97
N ARG A 24 8.39 -14.00 -12.05
CA ARG A 24 7.05 -13.38 -12.07
C ARG A 24 6.09 -14.05 -11.11
N ARG A 25 6.08 -15.39 -11.04
CA ARG A 25 5.26 -16.15 -10.07
C ARG A 25 5.76 -15.96 -8.64
N GLY A 26 7.08 -15.94 -8.43
CA GLY A 26 7.66 -15.63 -7.12
C GLY A 26 7.18 -14.27 -6.58
N LEU A 27 7.18 -13.25 -7.44
CA LEU A 27 6.68 -11.93 -7.08
C LEU A 27 5.15 -11.91 -6.82
N ASP A 28 4.36 -12.69 -7.57
CA ASP A 28 2.93 -12.86 -7.34
C ASP A 28 2.65 -13.41 -5.94
N TRP A 29 3.24 -14.56 -5.62
CA TRP A 29 3.04 -15.22 -4.34
C TRP A 29 3.64 -14.44 -3.17
N MET A 30 4.76 -13.75 -3.38
CA MET A 30 5.30 -12.83 -2.37
C MET A 30 4.29 -11.75 -2.02
N ASN A 31 3.68 -11.07 -3.03
CA ASN A 31 2.64 -10.08 -2.77
C ASN A 31 1.41 -10.67 -2.06
N PHE A 32 1.05 -11.90 -2.37
CA PHE A 32 -0.06 -12.60 -1.73
C PHE A 32 0.18 -12.83 -0.23
N PHE A 33 1.33 -13.43 0.12
CA PHE A 33 1.59 -13.80 1.51
C PHE A 33 1.99 -12.61 2.40
N ILE A 34 2.52 -11.53 1.80
CA ILE A 34 2.96 -10.36 2.57
C ILE A 34 1.87 -9.31 2.71
N ALA A 35 0.76 -9.42 2.00
CA ALA A 35 -0.24 -8.37 1.90
C ALA A 35 -0.74 -7.89 3.27
N ASP A 36 -1.21 -8.79 4.10
CA ASP A 36 -1.76 -8.47 5.42
C ASP A 36 -0.68 -8.11 6.44
N VAL A 37 0.48 -8.67 6.23
CA VAL A 37 1.70 -8.41 7.00
C VAL A 37 2.13 -6.94 6.84
N GLN A 38 1.91 -6.32 5.68
CA GLN A 38 2.22 -4.92 5.43
C GLN A 38 1.27 -3.95 6.13
N THR A 39 0.01 -4.28 6.27
CA THR A 39 -1.01 -3.41 6.87
C THR A 39 -1.02 -3.44 8.39
N GLY A 40 -0.21 -4.31 9.00
CA GLY A 40 0.15 -4.22 10.39
C GLY A 40 -0.87 -4.73 11.38
N PHE A 41 -1.69 -5.70 11.01
CA PHE A 41 -2.64 -6.34 11.96
C PHE A 41 -3.49 -5.36 12.80
N GLY A 42 -3.48 -4.05 12.50
CA GLY A 42 -3.90 -2.96 13.39
C GLY A 42 -5.22 -3.19 14.11
N THR A 43 -6.22 -3.68 13.40
CA THR A 43 -7.54 -4.02 13.96
C THR A 43 -7.44 -5.19 14.94
N PHE A 44 -6.67 -6.22 14.60
CA PHE A 44 -6.49 -7.41 15.44
C PHE A 44 -5.64 -7.11 16.68
N VAL A 45 -4.63 -6.24 16.56
CA VAL A 45 -3.83 -5.80 17.71
C VAL A 45 -4.71 -5.06 18.71
N ALA A 46 -5.52 -4.10 18.25
CA ALA A 46 -6.42 -3.36 19.13
C ALA A 46 -7.36 -4.29 19.90
N PHE A 47 -7.98 -5.24 19.20
CA PHE A 47 -8.87 -6.24 19.78
C PHE A 47 -8.16 -7.11 20.82
N TYR A 48 -7.00 -7.67 20.47
CA TYR A 48 -6.19 -8.52 21.36
C TYR A 48 -5.77 -7.80 22.65
N LEU A 49 -5.34 -6.54 22.53
CA LEU A 49 -4.92 -5.74 23.69
C LEU A 49 -6.11 -5.37 24.58
N ALA A 50 -7.27 -5.04 23.97
CA ALA A 50 -8.49 -4.75 24.70
C ALA A 50 -8.97 -5.97 25.51
N GLU A 51 -8.96 -7.17 24.92
CA GLU A 51 -9.27 -8.42 25.64
C GLU A 51 -8.22 -8.78 26.71
N SER A 52 -6.97 -8.34 26.51
CA SER A 52 -5.92 -8.50 27.52
C SER A 52 -6.01 -7.48 28.67
N GLY A 53 -7.09 -6.69 28.72
CA GLY A 53 -7.36 -5.74 29.80
C GLY A 53 -6.63 -4.41 29.72
N TRP A 54 -6.08 -4.05 28.55
CA TRP A 54 -5.41 -2.79 28.34
C TRP A 54 -6.40 -1.61 28.29
N SER A 55 -6.01 -0.48 28.87
CA SER A 55 -6.78 0.76 28.72
C SER A 55 -6.73 1.27 27.28
N GLN A 56 -7.76 1.99 26.84
CA GLN A 56 -7.81 2.61 25.52
C GLN A 56 -6.60 3.52 25.26
N GLY A 57 -6.12 4.20 26.29
CA GLY A 57 -4.92 5.05 26.18
C GLY A 57 -3.66 4.25 25.88
N GLN A 58 -3.45 3.11 26.54
CA GLN A 58 -2.30 2.23 26.28
C GLN A 58 -2.34 1.63 24.87
N ILE A 59 -3.52 1.19 24.41
CA ILE A 59 -3.74 0.69 23.06
C ILE A 59 -3.43 1.81 22.05
N GLY A 60 -3.94 3.01 22.28
CA GLY A 60 -3.69 4.17 21.42
C GLY A 60 -2.21 4.51 21.30
N VAL A 61 -1.45 4.51 22.40
CA VAL A 61 0.00 4.74 22.41
C VAL A 61 0.73 3.65 21.59
N ALA A 62 0.39 2.37 21.78
CA ALA A 62 1.02 1.28 21.06
C ALA A 62 0.78 1.38 19.56
N LEU A 63 -0.46 1.59 19.12
CA LEU A 63 -0.80 1.72 17.70
C LEU A 63 -0.18 2.99 17.07
N SER A 64 -0.12 4.08 17.82
CA SER A 64 0.53 5.31 17.36
C SER A 64 2.02 5.12 17.12
N ALA A 65 2.68 4.28 17.93
CA ALA A 65 4.09 3.97 17.73
C ALA A 65 4.35 3.32 16.36
N ALA A 66 3.50 2.39 15.92
CA ALA A 66 3.59 1.80 14.59
C ALA A 66 3.38 2.84 13.48
N GLY A 67 2.36 3.70 13.62
CA GLY A 67 2.07 4.75 12.66
C GLY A 67 3.25 5.73 12.50
N ILE A 68 3.79 6.23 13.61
CA ILE A 68 4.92 7.15 13.62
C ILE A 68 6.18 6.50 13.04
N ALA A 69 6.50 5.27 13.46
CA ALA A 69 7.65 4.52 12.93
C ALA A 69 7.50 4.29 11.41
N GLY A 70 6.28 3.99 10.94
CA GLY A 70 5.96 3.85 9.52
C GLY A 70 6.21 5.12 8.73
N MET A 71 5.71 6.26 9.21
CA MET A 71 5.93 7.55 8.57
C MET A 71 7.41 7.92 8.49
N ILE A 72 8.15 7.74 9.59
CA ILE A 72 9.59 8.07 9.65
C ILE A 72 10.40 7.15 8.72
N SER A 73 10.03 5.87 8.59
CA SER A 73 10.79 4.88 7.83
C SER A 73 10.60 4.96 6.32
N GLN A 74 9.49 5.49 5.81
CA GLN A 74 9.14 5.42 4.38
C GLN A 74 10.09 6.22 3.48
N ILE A 75 10.47 7.44 3.87
CA ILE A 75 11.42 8.25 3.10
C ILE A 75 12.83 7.63 3.13
N PRO A 76 13.42 7.28 4.30
CA PRO A 76 14.70 6.58 4.34
C PRO A 76 14.66 5.23 3.62
N GLY A 77 13.59 4.46 3.78
CA GLY A 77 13.41 3.16 3.14
C GLY A 77 13.39 3.27 1.61
N GLY A 78 12.70 4.26 1.08
CA GLY A 78 12.69 4.57 -0.36
C GLY A 78 14.09 4.97 -0.86
N ALA A 79 14.80 5.82 -0.11
CA ALA A 79 16.17 6.23 -0.44
C ALA A 79 17.14 5.04 -0.42
N ILE A 80 17.05 4.17 0.59
CA ILE A 80 17.83 2.93 0.69
C ILE A 80 17.49 2.01 -0.49
N ALA A 81 16.21 1.86 -0.81
CA ALA A 81 15.79 1.05 -1.94
C ALA A 81 16.33 1.56 -3.28
N ASP A 82 16.53 2.86 -3.46
CA ASP A 82 17.20 3.41 -4.66
C ASP A 82 18.72 3.22 -4.62
N ALA A 83 19.35 3.31 -3.45
CA ALA A 83 20.80 3.29 -3.30
C ALA A 83 21.41 1.90 -3.44
N ILE A 84 20.81 0.87 -2.84
CA ILE A 84 21.37 -0.48 -2.79
C ILE A 84 21.04 -1.31 -4.03
N THR A 85 21.92 -2.25 -4.37
CA THR A 85 21.69 -3.25 -5.43
C THR A 85 20.98 -4.50 -4.92
N TRP A 86 21.05 -4.78 -3.64
CA TRP A 86 20.53 -5.99 -2.99
C TRP A 86 19.01 -5.88 -2.67
N LYS A 87 18.18 -5.68 -3.71
CA LYS A 87 16.72 -5.46 -3.56
C LYS A 87 15.98 -6.62 -2.87
N ARG A 88 16.35 -7.86 -3.24
CA ARG A 88 15.76 -9.07 -2.63
C ARG A 88 16.08 -9.17 -1.14
N GLY A 89 17.32 -8.88 -0.76
CA GLY A 89 17.72 -8.87 0.64
C GLY A 89 16.99 -7.79 1.45
N LEU A 90 16.76 -6.61 0.86
CA LEU A 90 15.96 -5.57 1.50
C LEU A 90 14.53 -6.07 1.79
N ALA A 91 13.89 -6.71 0.81
CA ALA A 91 12.58 -7.33 1.00
C ALA A 91 12.61 -8.43 2.06
N ALA A 92 13.65 -9.31 2.05
CA ALA A 92 13.81 -10.37 3.04
C ALA A 92 13.94 -9.82 4.47
N ILE A 93 14.74 -8.76 4.65
CA ILE A 93 14.88 -8.09 5.95
C ILE A 93 13.52 -7.56 6.42
N GLY A 94 12.77 -6.89 5.56
CA GLY A 94 11.42 -6.42 5.89
C GLY A 94 10.49 -7.56 6.32
N ILE A 95 10.45 -8.67 5.57
CA ILE A 95 9.64 -9.85 5.91
C ILE A 95 10.06 -10.45 7.25
N LEU A 96 11.37 -10.58 7.50
CA LEU A 96 11.88 -11.12 8.76
C LEU A 96 11.53 -10.22 9.95
N ILE A 97 11.72 -8.90 9.83
CA ILE A 97 11.35 -7.95 10.89
C ILE A 97 9.85 -8.05 11.21
N THR A 98 9.01 -8.20 10.18
CA THR A 98 7.57 -8.38 10.40
C THR A 98 7.26 -9.70 11.12
N GLY A 99 7.90 -10.81 10.71
CA GLY A 99 7.75 -12.09 11.39
C GLY A 99 8.16 -12.01 12.87
N VAL A 100 9.28 -11.35 13.16
CA VAL A 100 9.71 -11.10 14.55
C VAL A 100 8.70 -10.22 15.30
N SER A 101 8.22 -9.15 14.70
CA SER A 101 7.18 -8.30 15.28
C SER A 101 5.93 -9.10 15.64
N ALA A 102 5.45 -9.93 14.72
CA ALA A 102 4.28 -10.78 14.95
C ALA A 102 4.53 -11.78 16.08
N LEU A 103 5.70 -12.45 16.13
CA LEU A 103 6.05 -13.35 17.23
C LEU A 103 6.07 -12.62 18.58
N LEU A 104 6.65 -11.42 18.66
CA LEU A 104 6.67 -10.65 19.90
C LEU A 104 5.25 -10.31 20.39
N LEU A 105 4.32 -9.97 19.49
CA LEU A 105 2.92 -9.73 19.82
C LEU A 105 2.22 -11.02 20.34
N GLY A 106 2.54 -12.18 19.74
CA GLY A 106 1.94 -13.46 20.13
C GLY A 106 2.45 -14.02 21.46
N LEU A 107 3.67 -13.65 21.88
CA LEU A 107 4.30 -14.21 23.08
C LEU A 107 3.66 -13.73 24.38
N ALA A 108 3.41 -12.45 24.53
CA ALA A 108 2.78 -11.90 25.72
C ALA A 108 2.25 -10.46 25.49
N PRO A 109 1.08 -10.10 26.07
CA PRO A 109 0.54 -8.75 26.04
C PRO A 109 1.25 -7.82 27.05
N ASN A 110 2.59 -7.78 27.01
CA ASN A 110 3.39 -6.90 27.82
C ASN A 110 3.62 -5.56 27.10
N PHE A 111 3.46 -4.44 27.80
CA PHE A 111 3.55 -3.11 27.19
C PHE A 111 4.87 -2.89 26.43
N ILE A 112 5.99 -3.27 27.01
CA ILE A 112 7.32 -3.07 26.39
C ILE A 112 7.44 -3.90 25.11
N LEU A 113 7.08 -5.19 25.16
CA LEU A 113 7.15 -6.08 23.99
C LEU A 113 6.22 -5.62 22.87
N VAL A 114 4.99 -5.26 23.21
CA VAL A 114 4.00 -4.75 22.23
C VAL A 114 4.48 -3.45 21.62
N PHE A 115 4.99 -2.51 22.43
CA PHE A 115 5.49 -1.22 21.95
C PHE A 115 6.65 -1.39 20.97
N PHE A 116 7.63 -2.24 21.30
CA PHE A 116 8.72 -2.57 20.37
C PHE A 116 8.25 -3.31 19.12
N ALA A 117 7.35 -4.26 19.26
CA ALA A 117 6.77 -4.95 18.12
C ALA A 117 6.06 -3.98 17.16
N GLN A 118 5.31 -3.02 17.69
CA GLN A 118 4.64 -2.00 16.89
C GLN A 118 5.63 -1.06 16.18
N ILE A 119 6.74 -0.69 16.81
CA ILE A 119 7.81 0.06 16.15
C ILE A 119 8.42 -0.76 15.00
N LEU A 120 8.77 -2.03 15.25
CA LEU A 120 9.29 -2.93 14.21
C LEU A 120 8.31 -3.05 13.05
N GLN A 121 7.02 -3.21 13.34
CA GLN A 121 5.96 -3.29 12.35
C GLN A 121 5.89 -2.00 11.49
N GLY A 122 5.93 -0.84 12.11
CA GLY A 122 5.95 0.44 11.40
C GLY A 122 7.17 0.56 10.47
N LEU A 123 8.36 0.20 10.95
CA LEU A 123 9.59 0.26 10.16
C LEU A 123 9.50 -0.60 8.89
N THR A 124 8.80 -1.73 8.93
CA THR A 124 8.68 -2.62 7.77
C THR A 124 7.90 -2.02 6.61
N ALA A 125 6.91 -1.16 6.89
CA ALA A 125 6.14 -0.47 5.85
C ALA A 125 7.05 0.40 4.95
N GLY A 126 8.03 1.07 5.55
CA GLY A 126 9.03 1.86 4.83
C GLY A 126 10.03 1.04 4.01
N ILE A 127 10.21 -0.23 4.32
CA ILE A 127 11.18 -1.11 3.65
C ILE A 127 10.49 -1.93 2.54
N ILE A 128 9.39 -2.57 2.85
CA ILE A 128 8.76 -3.57 1.98
C ILE A 128 8.15 -2.94 0.73
N THR A 129 7.40 -1.87 0.89
CA THR A 129 6.71 -1.21 -0.24
C THR A 129 7.68 -0.71 -1.31
N PRO A 130 8.74 0.05 -0.99
CA PRO A 130 9.75 0.42 -1.97
C PRO A 130 10.50 -0.78 -2.55
N ALA A 131 10.79 -1.81 -1.74
CA ALA A 131 11.48 -3.02 -2.22
C ALA A 131 10.65 -3.77 -3.27
N ILE A 132 9.34 -3.94 -3.07
CA ILE A 132 8.42 -4.53 -4.06
C ILE A 132 8.36 -3.67 -5.32
N GLY A 133 8.26 -2.35 -5.17
CA GLY A 133 8.29 -1.41 -6.29
C GLY A 133 9.56 -1.54 -7.12
N ALA A 134 10.72 -1.55 -6.45
CA ALA A 134 12.03 -1.71 -7.07
C ALA A 134 12.18 -3.06 -7.80
N ILE A 135 11.79 -4.17 -7.15
CA ILE A 135 11.82 -5.51 -7.76
C ILE A 135 10.89 -5.56 -8.97
N SER A 136 9.67 -5.03 -8.83
CA SER A 136 8.69 -5.02 -9.92
C SER A 136 9.20 -4.25 -11.13
N LEU A 137 9.67 -3.02 -10.94
CA LEU A 137 10.19 -2.19 -12.02
C LEU A 137 11.48 -2.76 -12.62
N GLY A 138 12.36 -3.30 -11.78
CA GLY A 138 13.61 -3.94 -12.20
C GLY A 138 13.40 -5.19 -13.07
N LEU A 139 12.36 -5.98 -12.79
CA LEU A 139 12.03 -7.19 -13.54
C LEU A 139 11.36 -6.90 -14.88
N VAL A 140 10.41 -5.97 -14.93
CA VAL A 140 9.56 -5.82 -16.13
C VAL A 140 9.83 -4.54 -16.93
N GLY A 141 10.56 -3.57 -16.38
CA GLY A 141 10.77 -2.27 -16.99
C GLY A 141 9.53 -1.40 -17.00
N ARG A 142 9.67 -0.18 -17.57
CA ARG A 142 8.60 0.82 -17.62
C ARG A 142 7.45 0.43 -18.55
N SER A 143 7.76 -0.25 -19.64
CA SER A 143 6.77 -0.64 -20.64
C SER A 143 5.74 -1.67 -20.14
N ALA A 144 6.08 -2.44 -19.11
CA ALA A 144 5.19 -3.47 -18.56
C ALA A 144 4.80 -3.26 -17.08
N ILE A 145 5.23 -2.13 -16.47
CA ILE A 145 4.97 -1.88 -15.04
C ILE A 145 3.46 -1.74 -14.73
N ALA A 146 2.66 -1.25 -15.68
CA ALA A 146 1.23 -1.10 -15.47
C ALA A 146 0.53 -2.45 -15.27
N LEU A 147 0.83 -3.42 -16.15
CA LEU A 147 0.30 -4.79 -16.03
C LEU A 147 0.83 -5.46 -14.76
N ARG A 148 2.11 -5.20 -14.42
CA ARG A 148 2.73 -5.75 -13.22
C ARG A 148 2.10 -5.19 -11.95
N ALA A 149 1.90 -3.88 -11.87
CA ALA A 149 1.26 -3.23 -10.72
C ALA A 149 -0.17 -3.76 -10.50
N GLY A 150 -0.97 -3.81 -11.57
CA GLY A 150 -2.32 -4.40 -11.50
C GLY A 150 -2.31 -5.85 -10.98
N ARG A 151 -1.32 -6.64 -11.41
CA ARG A 151 -1.16 -8.02 -10.95
C ARG A 151 -0.67 -8.10 -9.50
N ASN A 152 0.24 -7.24 -9.07
CA ASN A 152 0.67 -7.15 -7.67
C ASN A 152 -0.53 -6.85 -6.75
N TYR A 153 -1.34 -5.85 -7.10
CA TYR A 153 -2.53 -5.49 -6.32
C TYR A 153 -3.57 -6.61 -6.29
N ARG A 154 -3.77 -7.36 -7.40
CA ARG A 154 -4.63 -8.55 -7.42
C ARG A 154 -4.22 -9.56 -6.36
N TYR A 155 -2.94 -9.95 -6.36
CA TYR A 155 -2.44 -10.96 -5.43
C TYR A 155 -2.43 -10.44 -4.00
N ALA A 156 -2.09 -9.17 -3.78
CA ALA A 156 -2.19 -8.55 -2.48
C ALA A 156 -3.62 -8.55 -1.94
N ALA A 157 -4.60 -8.13 -2.73
CA ALA A 157 -6.00 -8.11 -2.31
C ALA A 157 -6.55 -9.52 -2.01
N ALA A 158 -6.20 -10.51 -2.83
CA ALA A 158 -6.56 -11.92 -2.56
C ALA A 158 -5.88 -12.43 -1.26
N GLY A 159 -4.62 -12.04 -1.04
CA GLY A 159 -3.90 -12.33 0.20
C GLY A 159 -4.59 -11.71 1.42
N HIS A 160 -4.92 -10.43 1.37
CA HIS A 160 -5.65 -9.73 2.43
C HIS A 160 -6.97 -10.44 2.79
N ALA A 161 -7.78 -10.77 1.79
CA ALA A 161 -9.06 -11.43 2.03
C ALA A 161 -8.89 -12.79 2.71
N LEU A 162 -7.95 -13.61 2.24
CA LEU A 162 -7.69 -14.94 2.82
C LEU A 162 -7.09 -14.83 4.22
N THR A 163 -6.11 -13.96 4.41
CA THR A 163 -5.42 -13.83 5.69
C THR A 163 -6.36 -13.27 6.76
N ALA A 164 -7.20 -12.29 6.42
CA ALA A 164 -8.23 -11.80 7.35
C ALA A 164 -9.19 -12.92 7.78
N ALA A 165 -9.60 -13.80 6.86
CA ALA A 165 -10.43 -14.95 7.17
C ALA A 165 -9.70 -15.96 8.07
N LEU A 166 -8.43 -16.27 7.78
CA LEU A 166 -7.62 -17.20 8.57
C LEU A 166 -7.34 -16.66 9.97
N MET A 167 -6.99 -15.39 10.10
CA MET A 167 -6.76 -14.73 11.39
C MET A 167 -8.03 -14.67 12.23
N GLY A 168 -9.16 -14.31 11.62
CA GLY A 168 -10.45 -14.33 12.29
C GLY A 168 -10.82 -15.71 12.80
N ALA A 169 -10.62 -16.74 11.99
CA ALA A 169 -10.85 -18.13 12.40
C ALA A 169 -9.87 -18.57 13.52
N ALA A 170 -8.59 -18.24 13.41
CA ALA A 170 -7.59 -18.56 14.43
C ALA A 170 -7.91 -17.91 15.79
N GLY A 171 -8.30 -16.63 15.79
CA GLY A 171 -8.72 -15.93 17.00
C GLY A 171 -9.98 -16.53 17.63
N THR A 172 -10.94 -16.97 16.80
CA THR A 172 -12.21 -17.52 17.28
C THR A 172 -12.10 -18.95 17.79
N TYR A 173 -11.40 -19.83 17.06
CA TYR A 173 -11.37 -21.27 17.32
C TYR A 173 -10.15 -21.76 18.10
N LEU A 174 -9.07 -20.98 18.17
CA LEU A 174 -7.88 -21.35 18.94
C LEU A 174 -7.74 -20.45 20.17
N TRP A 175 -7.05 -19.33 20.05
CA TRP A 175 -6.93 -18.27 21.06
C TRP A 175 -6.48 -16.97 20.37
N ASN A 176 -6.71 -15.84 21.02
CA ASN A 176 -6.47 -14.52 20.41
C ASN A 176 -5.02 -14.25 19.98
N GLY A 177 -4.03 -14.80 20.72
CA GLY A 177 -2.63 -14.72 20.32
C GLY A 177 -2.28 -15.55 19.08
N ALA A 178 -3.09 -16.56 18.72
CA ALA A 178 -2.86 -17.40 17.55
C ALA A 178 -2.85 -16.60 16.23
N ILE A 179 -3.55 -15.48 16.19
CA ILE A 179 -3.57 -14.54 15.06
C ILE A 179 -2.13 -14.15 14.67
N PHE A 180 -1.31 -13.81 15.65
CA PHE A 180 0.06 -13.35 15.40
C PHE A 180 1.01 -14.49 15.04
N PHE A 181 0.80 -15.68 15.56
CA PHE A 181 1.55 -16.87 15.12
C PHE A 181 1.19 -17.25 13.69
N CYS A 182 -0.07 -17.14 13.28
CA CYS A 182 -0.48 -17.32 11.88
C CYS A 182 0.20 -16.28 10.98
N ALA A 183 0.24 -15.00 11.39
CA ALA A 183 0.92 -13.95 10.66
C ALA A 183 2.43 -14.22 10.51
N ALA A 184 3.10 -14.61 11.59
CA ALA A 184 4.51 -14.99 11.55
C ALA A 184 4.74 -16.21 10.63
N ALA A 185 3.86 -17.21 10.66
CA ALA A 185 3.93 -18.38 9.78
C ALA A 185 3.80 -18.01 8.29
N LEU A 186 2.99 -17.00 7.93
CA LEU A 186 2.86 -16.51 6.56
C LEU A 186 4.14 -15.83 6.02
N CYS A 187 5.03 -15.38 6.90
CA CYS A 187 6.34 -14.87 6.48
C CYS A 187 7.21 -15.96 5.86
N ILE A 188 7.03 -17.23 6.24
CA ILE A 188 7.81 -18.37 5.71
C ILE A 188 7.52 -18.55 4.20
N PRO A 189 6.27 -18.77 3.74
CA PRO A 189 6.00 -18.88 2.31
C PRO A 189 6.28 -17.58 1.55
N ALA A 190 6.21 -16.40 2.19
CA ALA A 190 6.63 -15.14 1.59
C ALA A 190 8.14 -15.13 1.27
N LEU A 191 8.99 -15.59 2.20
CA LEU A 191 10.43 -15.75 1.99
C LEU A 191 10.74 -16.80 0.92
N ILE A 192 10.02 -17.92 0.92
CA ILE A 192 10.16 -18.96 -0.11
C ILE A 192 9.80 -18.35 -1.49
N ALA A 193 8.69 -17.64 -1.60
CA ALA A 193 8.28 -16.97 -2.82
C ALA A 193 9.32 -15.93 -3.30
N LEU A 194 9.91 -15.17 -2.37
CA LEU A 194 11.02 -14.27 -2.67
C LEU A 194 12.26 -15.01 -3.19
N GLY A 195 12.51 -16.22 -2.67
CA GLY A 195 13.60 -17.11 -3.13
C GLY A 195 13.45 -17.50 -4.61
N PHE A 196 12.25 -17.64 -5.13
CA PHE A 196 12.01 -17.93 -6.54
C PHE A 196 12.31 -16.75 -7.48
N ILE A 197 12.43 -15.52 -6.98
CA ILE A 197 12.79 -14.37 -7.78
C ILE A 197 14.32 -14.40 -8.03
N ARG A 198 14.73 -14.50 -9.27
CA ARG A 198 16.15 -14.53 -9.64
C ARG A 198 16.75 -13.14 -9.58
N GLY A 199 17.82 -12.98 -8.81
CA GLY A 199 18.47 -11.68 -8.62
C GLY A 199 19.15 -11.14 -9.88
N ASP A 200 19.64 -12.04 -10.73
CA ASP A 200 20.25 -11.73 -12.02
C ASP A 200 19.27 -11.17 -13.07
N GLU A 201 17.98 -11.40 -12.89
CA GLU A 201 16.92 -10.87 -13.74
C GLU A 201 16.48 -9.44 -13.33
N ILE A 202 16.90 -8.95 -12.17
CA ILE A 202 16.56 -7.60 -11.69
C ILE A 202 17.57 -6.60 -12.24
N ASP A 203 17.16 -5.77 -13.18
CA ASP A 203 17.97 -4.64 -13.65
C ASP A 203 17.95 -3.52 -12.62
N TYR A 204 19.09 -3.21 -12.03
CA TYR A 204 19.21 -2.24 -10.94
C TYR A 204 19.06 -0.78 -11.40
N ALA A 205 19.37 -0.46 -12.65
CA ALA A 205 19.11 0.87 -13.20
C ALA A 205 17.60 1.07 -13.40
N ARG A 206 16.92 0.06 -13.97
CA ARG A 206 15.44 0.06 -14.09
C ARG A 206 14.76 0.10 -12.73
N ALA A 207 15.23 -0.68 -11.76
CA ALA A 207 14.64 -0.75 -10.41
C ALA A 207 14.56 0.59 -9.68
N ARG A 208 15.40 1.56 -10.01
CA ARG A 208 15.37 2.94 -9.52
C ARG A 208 14.88 3.95 -10.55
N ASN A 209 14.46 3.48 -11.72
CA ASN A 209 14.01 4.32 -12.84
C ASN A 209 15.06 5.30 -13.37
N ALA A 210 16.34 4.88 -13.42
CA ALA A 210 17.45 5.66 -13.92
C ALA A 210 17.69 5.42 -15.40
N THR A 211 18.20 6.43 -16.13
CA THR A 211 18.72 6.24 -17.48
C THR A 211 20.08 5.56 -17.45
N ARG A 212 20.41 4.79 -18.49
CA ARG A 212 21.71 4.09 -18.60
C ARG A 212 22.92 5.01 -18.56
N SER A 213 22.80 6.24 -19.03
CA SER A 213 23.89 7.23 -19.01
C SER A 213 24.15 7.79 -17.62
N ASN A 214 23.16 7.76 -16.73
CA ASN A 214 23.26 8.29 -15.37
C ASN A 214 23.32 7.16 -14.33
N ASN A 215 24.29 6.26 -14.47
CA ASN A 215 24.50 5.13 -13.58
C ASN A 215 25.16 5.50 -12.23
N ARG A 216 25.38 6.79 -11.97
CA ARG A 216 25.82 7.25 -10.65
C ARG A 216 24.65 7.10 -9.68
N VAL A 217 24.91 6.49 -8.52
CA VAL A 217 23.96 6.45 -7.41
C VAL A 217 23.67 7.89 -7.03
N ALA A 218 22.58 8.45 -7.54
CA ALA A 218 22.17 9.77 -7.13
C ALA A 218 21.71 9.66 -5.67
N THR A 219 22.53 10.13 -4.74
CA THR A 219 22.11 10.46 -3.37
C THR A 219 21.09 11.60 -3.49
N GLY A 220 19.84 11.22 -3.81
CA GLY A 220 18.79 12.17 -4.11
C GLY A 220 18.36 12.90 -2.84
N ARG A 221 18.47 14.23 -2.86
CA ARG A 221 17.82 15.03 -1.82
C ARG A 221 16.32 15.03 -2.07
N VAL A 222 15.53 14.81 -1.02
CA VAL A 222 14.05 14.91 -1.06
C VAL A 222 13.62 16.24 -1.70
N ALA A 223 14.36 17.33 -1.42
CA ALA A 223 14.11 18.66 -1.99
C ALA A 223 14.07 18.68 -3.53
N ASP A 224 14.77 17.79 -4.21
CA ASP A 224 14.75 17.76 -5.66
C ASP A 224 13.44 17.19 -6.25
N LEU A 225 12.70 16.38 -5.47
CA LEU A 225 11.38 15.91 -5.86
C LEU A 225 10.36 17.06 -5.88
N PHE A 226 10.51 18.01 -4.97
CA PHE A 226 9.61 19.18 -4.90
C PHE A 226 9.79 20.16 -6.06
N LYS A 227 10.86 20.03 -6.85
CA LYS A 227 11.03 20.81 -8.12
C LYS A 227 10.09 20.32 -9.22
N ASN A 228 9.58 19.09 -9.12
CA ASN A 228 8.62 18.55 -10.08
C ASN A 228 7.19 18.90 -9.65
N HIS A 229 6.66 20.02 -10.17
CA HIS A 229 5.32 20.49 -9.84
C HIS A 229 4.22 19.44 -10.07
N LYS A 230 4.34 18.60 -11.11
CA LYS A 230 3.35 17.55 -11.37
C LYS A 230 3.35 16.50 -10.26
N LEU A 231 4.53 16.11 -9.76
CA LEU A 231 4.66 15.19 -8.64
C LEU A 231 4.10 15.79 -7.34
N VAL A 232 4.37 17.09 -7.10
CA VAL A 232 3.84 17.80 -5.92
C VAL A 232 2.31 17.87 -5.97
N LEU A 233 1.74 18.23 -7.11
CA LEU A 233 0.29 18.31 -7.30
C LEU A 233 -0.37 16.93 -7.14
N PHE A 234 0.22 15.89 -7.71
CA PHE A 234 -0.27 14.52 -7.55
C PHE A 234 -0.18 14.05 -6.09
N THR A 235 0.93 14.35 -5.40
CA THR A 235 1.10 14.05 -3.97
C THR A 235 0.06 14.78 -3.12
N ALA A 236 -0.21 16.05 -3.41
CA ALA A 236 -1.24 16.83 -2.72
C ALA A 236 -2.64 16.25 -2.96
N ALA A 237 -2.97 15.85 -4.19
CA ALA A 237 -4.23 15.18 -4.49
C ALA A 237 -4.37 13.86 -3.73
N THR A 238 -3.31 13.04 -3.69
CA THR A 238 -3.30 11.78 -2.96
C THR A 238 -3.42 11.99 -1.45
N LEU A 239 -2.79 13.04 -0.92
CA LEU A 239 -2.92 13.45 0.48
C LEU A 239 -4.37 13.81 0.83
N LEU A 240 -5.01 14.66 0.02
CA LEU A 240 -6.41 15.02 0.22
C LEU A 240 -7.34 13.81 0.10
N PHE A 241 -7.05 12.92 -0.84
CA PHE A 241 -7.77 11.66 -1.00
C PHE A 241 -7.68 10.81 0.28
N GLN A 242 -6.49 10.58 0.81
CA GLN A 242 -6.30 9.81 2.04
C GLN A 242 -6.91 10.49 3.26
N LEU A 243 -6.91 11.81 3.29
CA LEU A 243 -7.60 12.58 4.33
C LEU A 243 -9.12 12.37 4.30
N ALA A 244 -9.69 12.11 3.13
CA ALA A 244 -11.12 11.83 2.98
C ALA A 244 -11.46 10.36 3.25
N ASP A 245 -10.66 9.40 2.75
CA ASP A 245 -10.98 7.96 2.72
C ASP A 245 -10.68 7.23 4.03
N ALA A 246 -9.55 7.54 4.69
CA ALA A 246 -8.98 6.69 5.73
C ALA A 246 -9.88 6.49 6.97
N SER A 247 -10.74 7.44 7.28
CA SER A 247 -11.65 7.38 8.44
C SER A 247 -12.99 6.73 8.13
N ILE A 248 -13.34 6.54 6.86
CA ILE A 248 -14.69 6.09 6.48
C ILE A 248 -14.99 4.69 7.02
N LEU A 249 -14.08 3.74 6.83
CA LEU A 249 -14.30 2.36 7.29
C LEU A 249 -14.37 2.23 8.82
N PRO A 250 -13.46 2.83 9.62
CA PRO A 250 -13.60 2.86 11.08
C PRO A 250 -14.96 3.39 11.54
N VAL A 251 -15.39 4.52 11.00
CA VAL A 251 -16.66 5.14 11.36
C VAL A 251 -17.87 4.29 10.96
N MET A 252 -17.81 3.60 9.83
CA MET A 252 -18.85 2.63 9.47
C MET A 252 -18.97 1.52 10.52
N GLY A 253 -17.85 1.04 11.04
CA GLY A 253 -17.82 0.06 12.13
C GLY A 253 -18.47 0.58 13.41
N GLU A 254 -18.12 1.78 13.83
CA GLU A 254 -18.70 2.42 15.01
C GLU A 254 -20.23 2.59 14.86
N ASN A 255 -20.70 3.00 13.69
CA ASN A 255 -22.13 3.13 13.40
C ASN A 255 -22.87 1.79 13.45
N LEU A 256 -22.27 0.70 12.99
CA LEU A 256 -22.88 -0.64 13.09
C LEU A 256 -23.04 -1.08 14.54
N VAL A 257 -22.04 -0.83 15.37
CA VAL A 257 -22.09 -1.13 16.82
C VAL A 257 -23.14 -0.25 17.50
N ALA A 258 -23.17 1.05 17.22
CA ALA A 258 -24.12 1.98 17.79
C ALA A 258 -25.58 1.65 17.40
N ALA A 259 -25.80 1.14 16.20
CA ALA A 259 -27.11 0.69 15.72
C ALA A 259 -27.54 -0.68 16.27
N LYS A 260 -26.75 -1.28 17.18
CA LYS A 260 -27.01 -2.59 17.83
C LYS A 260 -27.33 -3.70 16.82
N TYR A 261 -26.62 -3.73 15.70
CA TYR A 261 -26.73 -4.84 14.76
C TYR A 261 -26.27 -6.14 15.45
N ASP A 262 -27.13 -7.14 15.45
CA ASP A 262 -26.74 -8.48 15.87
C ASP A 262 -25.58 -8.94 14.98
N GLN A 263 -24.54 -9.53 15.60
CA GLN A 263 -23.34 -10.02 14.91
C GLN A 263 -22.58 -8.91 14.14
N ALA A 264 -22.48 -7.70 14.71
CA ALA A 264 -21.76 -6.57 14.10
C ALA A 264 -20.36 -6.92 13.55
N ALA A 265 -19.66 -7.86 14.20
CA ALA A 265 -18.35 -8.36 13.76
C ALA A 265 -18.42 -9.06 12.39
N ILE A 266 -19.45 -9.84 12.11
CA ILE A 266 -19.65 -10.52 10.81
C ILE A 266 -19.91 -9.47 9.72
N TRP A 267 -20.82 -8.52 10.01
CA TRP A 267 -21.14 -7.43 9.08
C TRP A 267 -19.90 -6.57 8.78
N MET A 268 -19.11 -6.26 9.81
CA MET A 268 -17.84 -5.53 9.63
C MET A 268 -16.83 -6.30 8.78
N SER A 269 -16.70 -7.61 9.00
CA SER A 269 -15.84 -8.47 8.16
C SER A 269 -16.27 -8.43 6.70
N GLY A 270 -17.57 -8.46 6.43
CA GLY A 270 -18.12 -8.29 5.08
C GLY A 270 -17.68 -6.98 4.44
N LEU A 271 -17.76 -5.87 5.19
CA LEU A 271 -17.34 -4.55 4.72
C LEU A 271 -15.83 -4.45 4.45
N ILE A 272 -15.00 -5.24 5.11
CA ILE A 272 -13.55 -5.31 4.85
C ILE A 272 -13.26 -6.18 3.62
N ILE A 273 -13.95 -7.30 3.45
CA ILE A 273 -13.68 -8.27 2.38
C ILE A 273 -14.17 -7.75 1.02
N VAL A 274 -15.34 -7.09 0.98
CA VAL A 274 -15.94 -6.61 -0.29
C VAL A 274 -14.98 -5.78 -1.13
N PRO A 275 -14.34 -4.71 -0.62
CA PRO A 275 -13.39 -3.93 -1.43
C PRO A 275 -12.19 -4.75 -1.89
N GLN A 276 -11.71 -5.73 -1.11
CA GLN A 276 -10.58 -6.56 -1.51
C GLN A 276 -10.95 -7.47 -2.70
N VAL A 277 -12.16 -8.02 -2.71
CA VAL A 277 -12.66 -8.79 -3.86
C VAL A 277 -12.71 -7.91 -5.11
N VAL A 278 -13.26 -6.70 -5.00
CA VAL A 278 -13.32 -5.75 -6.12
C VAL A 278 -11.92 -5.40 -6.63
N VAL A 279 -10.98 -5.10 -5.72
CA VAL A 279 -9.57 -4.81 -6.08
C VAL A 279 -8.95 -6.00 -6.79
N ALA A 280 -9.14 -7.23 -6.31
CA ALA A 280 -8.54 -8.43 -6.90
C ALA A 280 -8.96 -8.63 -8.37
N PHE A 281 -10.20 -8.30 -8.72
CA PHE A 281 -10.69 -8.41 -10.10
C PHE A 281 -10.35 -7.17 -10.94
N LEU A 282 -10.46 -5.98 -10.36
CA LEU A 282 -10.39 -4.73 -11.12
C LEU A 282 -8.95 -4.23 -11.32
N ALA A 283 -8.01 -4.47 -10.40
CA ALA A 283 -6.66 -3.94 -10.50
C ALA A 283 -5.91 -4.37 -11.79
N PRO A 284 -5.97 -5.63 -12.27
CA PRO A 284 -5.39 -5.98 -13.56
C PRO A 284 -6.04 -5.27 -14.74
N TRP A 285 -7.36 -5.07 -14.69
CA TRP A 285 -8.10 -4.32 -15.70
C TRP A 285 -7.66 -2.84 -15.74
N VAL A 286 -7.49 -2.22 -14.58
CA VAL A 286 -6.94 -0.86 -14.45
C VAL A 286 -5.54 -0.78 -15.06
N GLY A 287 -4.64 -1.71 -14.70
CA GLY A 287 -3.29 -1.77 -15.27
C GLY A 287 -3.30 -1.85 -16.80
N PHE A 288 -4.16 -2.70 -17.37
CA PHE A 288 -4.28 -2.84 -18.82
C PHE A 288 -4.87 -1.59 -19.49
N HIS A 289 -5.96 -1.03 -18.96
CA HIS A 289 -6.62 0.11 -19.56
C HIS A 289 -5.84 1.42 -19.37
N SER A 290 -5.04 1.54 -18.33
CA SER A 290 -4.15 2.68 -18.15
C SER A 290 -3.11 2.79 -19.26
N GLU A 291 -2.69 1.65 -19.87
CA GLU A 291 -1.81 1.65 -21.04
C GLU A 291 -2.55 2.02 -22.33
N LYS A 292 -3.83 1.72 -22.43
CA LYS A 292 -4.62 2.04 -23.64
C LYS A 292 -5.16 3.46 -23.65
N ARG A 293 -5.77 3.89 -22.54
CA ARG A 293 -6.54 5.14 -22.43
C ARG A 293 -5.80 6.28 -21.73
N GLY A 294 -4.61 6.00 -21.18
CA GLY A 294 -3.88 6.94 -20.34
C GLY A 294 -4.21 6.82 -18.86
N ARG A 295 -3.49 7.58 -18.02
CA ARG A 295 -3.61 7.56 -16.55
C ARG A 295 -4.75 8.47 -16.08
N ARG A 296 -4.85 9.66 -16.68
CA ARG A 296 -5.75 10.74 -16.23
C ARG A 296 -7.23 10.36 -16.22
N PRO A 297 -7.82 9.74 -17.27
CA PRO A 297 -9.24 9.37 -17.25
C PRO A 297 -9.58 8.41 -16.11
N LEU A 298 -8.72 7.43 -15.85
CA LEU A 298 -8.91 6.47 -14.78
C LEU A 298 -8.75 7.12 -13.40
N LEU A 299 -7.76 8.03 -13.23
CA LEU A 299 -7.62 8.82 -12.01
C LEU A 299 -8.88 9.61 -11.71
N LEU A 300 -9.48 10.27 -12.70
CA LEU A 300 -10.72 11.01 -12.50
C LEU A 300 -11.88 10.12 -12.05
N ILE A 301 -11.96 8.88 -12.54
CA ILE A 301 -12.94 7.90 -12.06
C ILE A 301 -12.65 7.53 -10.59
N GLY A 302 -11.40 7.17 -10.28
CA GLY A 302 -11.02 6.75 -8.92
C GLY A 302 -11.23 7.88 -7.89
N PHE A 303 -10.72 9.08 -8.17
CA PHE A 303 -10.89 10.21 -7.27
C PHE A 303 -12.35 10.68 -7.21
N GLY A 304 -13.07 10.67 -8.34
CA GLY A 304 -14.45 11.16 -8.44
C GLY A 304 -15.49 10.26 -7.75
N LEU A 305 -15.20 8.98 -7.57
CA LEU A 305 -16.08 8.08 -6.83
C LEU A 305 -16.08 8.35 -5.32
N GLU A 306 -14.98 8.88 -4.77
CA GLU A 306 -14.86 9.07 -3.33
C GLU A 306 -15.83 10.12 -2.75
N PRO A 307 -16.00 11.33 -3.33
CA PRO A 307 -17.00 12.27 -2.86
C PRO A 307 -18.44 11.70 -2.97
N VAL A 308 -18.72 10.94 -4.04
CA VAL A 308 -20.04 10.29 -4.21
C VAL A 308 -20.27 9.25 -3.11
N ARG A 309 -19.25 8.44 -2.79
CA ARG A 309 -19.27 7.48 -1.68
C ARG A 309 -19.52 8.17 -0.34
N ALA A 310 -18.79 9.22 -0.03
CA ALA A 310 -18.93 9.95 1.22
C ALA A 310 -20.31 10.59 1.36
N VAL A 311 -20.87 11.15 0.28
CA VAL A 311 -22.26 11.67 0.26
C VAL A 311 -23.26 10.52 0.46
N LEU A 312 -23.11 9.38 -0.23
CA LEU A 312 -23.98 8.23 -0.04
C LEU A 312 -24.03 7.82 1.43
N LEU A 313 -22.89 7.70 2.08
CA LEU A 313 -22.78 7.27 3.48
C LEU A 313 -23.28 8.31 4.48
N ALA A 314 -23.29 9.61 4.13
CA ALA A 314 -23.88 10.66 4.94
C ALA A 314 -25.41 10.51 5.12
N PHE A 315 -26.08 9.91 4.15
CA PHE A 315 -27.53 9.82 4.12
C PHE A 315 -28.09 8.42 4.34
N THR A 316 -27.24 7.42 4.60
CA THR A 316 -27.69 6.05 4.80
C THR A 316 -26.92 5.32 5.90
N SER A 317 -27.65 4.49 6.65
CA SER A 317 -27.09 3.48 7.56
C SER A 317 -27.52 2.06 7.16
N ALA A 318 -28.26 1.93 6.06
CA ALA A 318 -28.75 0.63 5.58
C ALA A 318 -27.59 -0.23 5.07
N TYR A 319 -27.42 -1.42 5.60
CA TYR A 319 -26.30 -2.31 5.28
C TYR A 319 -26.09 -2.55 3.77
N PRO A 320 -27.13 -2.79 2.94
CA PRO A 320 -26.91 -2.95 1.50
C PRO A 320 -26.24 -1.74 0.84
N LEU A 321 -26.56 -0.53 1.29
CA LEU A 321 -25.94 0.71 0.77
C LEU A 321 -24.53 0.91 1.33
N LEU A 322 -24.22 0.43 2.54
CA LEU A 322 -22.87 0.35 3.05
C LEU A 322 -22.02 -0.57 2.18
N VAL A 323 -22.56 -1.72 1.74
CA VAL A 323 -21.89 -2.63 0.80
C VAL A 323 -21.63 -1.94 -0.55
N VAL A 324 -22.59 -1.17 -1.08
CA VAL A 324 -22.36 -0.36 -2.29
C VAL A 324 -21.21 0.62 -2.09
N GLY A 325 -21.16 1.30 -0.95
CA GLY A 325 -20.05 2.16 -0.57
C GLY A 325 -18.71 1.42 -0.54
N GLN A 326 -18.68 0.16 -0.10
CA GLN A 326 -17.47 -0.66 -0.08
C GLN A 326 -17.08 -1.17 -1.49
N ILE A 327 -18.04 -1.43 -2.37
CA ILE A 327 -17.75 -1.69 -3.79
C ILE A 327 -17.09 -0.46 -4.42
N MET A 328 -17.60 0.74 -4.16
CA MET A 328 -17.00 2.00 -4.63
C MET A 328 -15.56 2.15 -4.08
N SER A 329 -15.34 1.86 -2.79
CA SER A 329 -14.01 1.84 -2.17
C SER A 329 -13.06 0.86 -2.88
N GLY A 330 -13.54 -0.32 -3.22
CA GLY A 330 -12.76 -1.30 -3.97
C GLY A 330 -12.37 -0.82 -5.38
N ILE A 331 -13.29 -0.13 -6.08
CA ILE A 331 -12.99 0.48 -7.39
C ILE A 331 -11.93 1.57 -7.22
N THR A 332 -12.12 2.46 -6.28
CA THR A 332 -11.20 3.54 -5.94
C THR A 332 -9.83 2.99 -5.53
N GLY A 333 -9.80 2.00 -4.63
CA GLY A 333 -8.56 1.34 -4.18
C GLY A 333 -7.79 0.67 -5.31
N ALA A 334 -8.47 0.00 -6.25
CA ALA A 334 -7.84 -0.58 -7.43
C ALA A 334 -7.22 0.50 -8.34
N VAL A 335 -7.96 1.58 -8.59
CA VAL A 335 -7.51 2.67 -9.46
C VAL A 335 -6.36 3.43 -8.82
N ILE A 336 -6.54 3.95 -7.61
CA ILE A 336 -5.53 4.76 -6.93
C ILE A 336 -4.27 3.92 -6.63
N GLY A 337 -4.43 2.69 -6.15
CA GLY A 337 -3.32 1.82 -5.85
C GLY A 337 -2.43 1.56 -7.07
N VAL A 338 -3.02 1.12 -8.18
CA VAL A 338 -2.26 0.85 -9.41
C VAL A 338 -1.68 2.13 -9.99
N LEU A 339 -2.49 3.19 -10.14
CA LEU A 339 -2.07 4.41 -10.84
C LEU A 339 -1.07 5.24 -10.03
N THR A 340 -1.08 5.21 -8.70
CA THR A 340 -0.05 5.88 -7.89
C THR A 340 1.35 5.41 -8.27
N ILE A 341 1.54 4.10 -8.38
CA ILE A 341 2.84 3.53 -8.78
C ILE A 341 3.21 3.96 -10.21
N LEU A 342 2.24 3.98 -11.13
CA LEU A 342 2.49 4.35 -12.52
C LEU A 342 2.81 5.83 -12.67
N VAL A 343 2.03 6.71 -12.06
CA VAL A 343 2.26 8.15 -12.10
C VAL A 343 3.61 8.51 -11.49
N ILE A 344 3.97 7.91 -10.35
CA ILE A 344 5.30 8.12 -9.76
C ILE A 344 6.39 7.61 -10.71
N ALA A 345 6.23 6.44 -11.35
CA ALA A 345 7.20 5.91 -12.30
C ALA A 345 7.33 6.83 -13.54
N ASP A 346 6.22 7.35 -14.05
CA ASP A 346 6.21 8.27 -15.19
C ASP A 346 6.90 9.60 -14.84
N LEU A 347 6.60 10.18 -13.67
CA LEU A 347 7.12 11.49 -13.24
C LEU A 347 8.56 11.44 -12.71
N THR A 348 9.06 10.28 -12.34
CA THR A 348 10.46 10.09 -11.89
C THR A 348 11.35 9.43 -12.94
N ALA A 349 10.87 9.35 -14.18
CA ALA A 349 11.60 8.75 -15.28
C ALA A 349 13.01 9.34 -15.44
N GLY A 350 14.00 8.48 -15.54
CA GLY A 350 15.41 8.89 -15.74
C GLY A 350 16.11 9.50 -14.52
N THR A 351 15.38 9.77 -13.43
CA THR A 351 15.94 10.45 -12.24
C THR A 351 16.71 9.50 -11.30
N GLY A 352 16.42 8.22 -11.33
CA GLY A 352 16.93 7.23 -10.37
C GLY A 352 16.35 7.33 -8.97
N ARG A 353 15.18 8.01 -8.81
CA ARG A 353 14.57 8.36 -7.51
C ARG A 353 13.15 7.82 -7.36
N PHE A 354 12.82 6.76 -8.06
CA PHE A 354 11.48 6.18 -8.05
C PHE A 354 11.04 5.78 -6.64
N ASN A 355 11.87 5.00 -5.94
CA ASN A 355 11.51 4.46 -4.63
C ASN A 355 11.51 5.55 -3.54
N LEU A 356 12.38 6.56 -3.65
CA LEU A 356 12.33 7.75 -2.79
C LEU A 356 10.99 8.50 -2.95
N ALA A 357 10.52 8.67 -4.19
CA ALA A 357 9.23 9.32 -4.45
C ALA A 357 8.05 8.49 -3.92
N VAL A 358 8.10 7.16 -4.05
CA VAL A 358 7.12 6.25 -3.42
C VAL A 358 7.11 6.45 -1.91
N GLY A 359 8.28 6.55 -1.27
CA GLY A 359 8.40 6.82 0.16
C GLY A 359 7.82 8.17 0.57
N VAL A 360 8.06 9.24 -0.20
CA VAL A 360 7.51 10.58 0.08
C VAL A 360 5.99 10.57 -0.03
N VAL A 361 5.43 10.05 -1.12
CA VAL A 361 3.97 9.96 -1.30
C VAL A 361 3.35 9.10 -0.20
N GLY A 362 3.97 7.96 0.15
CA GLY A 362 3.51 7.10 1.25
C GLY A 362 3.50 7.80 2.61
N THR A 363 4.58 8.55 2.94
CA THR A 363 4.64 9.33 4.18
C THR A 363 3.52 10.38 4.24
N MET A 364 3.31 11.12 3.16
CA MET A 364 2.23 12.13 3.09
C MET A 364 0.85 11.48 3.24
N SER A 365 0.64 10.32 2.60
CA SER A 365 -0.59 9.54 2.74
C SER A 365 -0.80 9.04 4.17
N GLY A 366 0.25 8.58 4.84
CA GLY A 366 0.19 8.14 6.24
C GLY A 366 -0.16 9.26 7.21
N ILE A 367 0.44 10.45 7.03
CA ILE A 367 0.12 11.65 7.81
C ILE A 367 -1.36 12.02 7.60
N ALA A 368 -1.82 12.07 6.35
CA ALA A 368 -3.20 12.37 6.02
C ALA A 368 -4.18 11.38 6.64
N ALA A 369 -3.89 10.08 6.58
CA ALA A 369 -4.72 9.04 7.18
C ALA A 369 -4.81 9.19 8.72
N SER A 370 -3.70 9.48 9.38
CA SER A 370 -3.68 9.70 10.83
C SER A 370 -4.47 10.94 11.25
N LEU A 371 -4.36 12.04 10.48
CA LEU A 371 -5.13 13.25 10.71
C LEU A 371 -6.62 13.01 10.45
N SER A 372 -6.95 12.24 9.39
CA SER A 372 -8.32 11.88 9.03
C SER A 372 -9.03 11.16 10.18
N THR A 373 -8.44 10.07 10.68
CA THR A 373 -9.05 9.26 11.72
C THR A 373 -9.29 10.07 12.99
N SER A 374 -8.33 10.93 13.40
CA SER A 374 -8.46 11.78 14.56
C SER A 374 -9.53 12.86 14.38
N ALA A 375 -9.46 13.63 13.28
CA ALA A 375 -10.39 14.74 13.04
C ALA A 375 -11.82 14.24 12.85
N THR A 376 -11.99 13.16 12.11
CA THR A 376 -13.32 12.59 11.83
C THR A 376 -13.96 12.04 13.10
N GLY A 377 -13.21 11.36 13.97
CA GLY A 377 -13.71 10.89 15.27
C GLY A 377 -14.32 12.02 16.09
N PHE A 378 -13.64 13.16 16.20
CA PHE A 378 -14.17 14.35 16.89
C PHE A 378 -15.41 14.93 16.19
N LEU A 379 -15.42 15.02 14.86
CA LEU A 379 -16.56 15.53 14.10
C LEU A 379 -17.80 14.65 14.26
N PHE A 380 -17.63 13.33 14.22
CA PHE A 380 -18.74 12.40 14.41
C PHE A 380 -19.28 12.43 15.83
N GLN A 381 -18.42 12.50 16.82
CA GLN A 381 -18.83 12.61 18.22
C GLN A 381 -19.61 13.90 18.50
N ALA A 382 -19.18 15.02 17.90
CA ALA A 382 -19.77 16.33 18.13
C ALA A 382 -21.06 16.56 17.32
N PHE A 383 -21.13 16.09 16.09
CA PHE A 383 -22.16 16.49 15.12
C PHE A 383 -22.94 15.31 14.48
N GLY A 384 -22.54 14.07 14.79
CA GLY A 384 -23.16 12.86 14.25
C GLY A 384 -22.73 12.52 12.82
N PRO A 385 -23.19 11.36 12.29
CA PRO A 385 -22.70 10.80 11.04
C PRO A 385 -22.86 11.70 9.81
N ARG A 386 -24.02 12.33 9.64
CA ARG A 386 -24.26 13.20 8.47
C ARG A 386 -23.24 14.31 8.34
N ILE A 387 -23.03 15.05 9.43
CA ILE A 387 -22.12 16.20 9.44
C ILE A 387 -20.66 15.72 9.38
N GLY A 388 -20.35 14.52 9.91
CA GLY A 388 -19.02 13.95 9.82
C GLY A 388 -18.59 13.55 8.40
N TYR A 389 -19.50 12.97 7.58
CA TYR A 389 -19.16 12.56 6.21
C TYR A 389 -19.11 13.72 5.20
N LEU A 390 -19.89 14.78 5.37
CA LEU A 390 -19.95 15.89 4.41
C LEU A 390 -18.62 16.64 4.24
N PRO A 391 -17.84 16.97 5.28
CA PRO A 391 -16.49 17.51 5.13
C PRO A 391 -15.58 16.58 4.37
N LEU A 392 -15.66 15.25 4.59
CA LEU A 392 -14.87 14.26 3.84
C LEU A 392 -15.24 14.28 2.36
N ALA A 393 -16.53 14.39 2.03
CA ALA A 393 -16.98 14.55 0.65
C ALA A 393 -16.43 15.82 0.00
N ALA A 394 -16.39 16.95 0.73
CA ALA A 394 -15.82 18.20 0.23
C ALA A 394 -14.32 18.09 -0.01
N ILE A 395 -13.56 17.46 0.90
CA ILE A 395 -12.12 17.19 0.75
C ILE A 395 -11.87 16.28 -0.45
N ALA A 396 -12.65 15.20 -0.61
CA ALA A 396 -12.55 14.31 -1.75
C ALA A 396 -12.88 15.01 -3.08
N ALA A 397 -13.88 15.89 -3.09
CA ALA A 397 -14.21 16.71 -4.26
C ALA A 397 -13.07 17.67 -4.60
N ALA A 398 -12.43 18.28 -3.59
CA ALA A 398 -11.24 19.11 -3.81
C ALA A 398 -10.06 18.29 -4.39
N ALA A 399 -9.83 17.07 -3.90
CA ALA A 399 -8.84 16.16 -4.47
C ALA A 399 -9.13 15.83 -5.94
N THR A 400 -10.40 15.55 -6.25
CA THR A 400 -10.86 15.29 -7.63
C THR A 400 -10.67 16.52 -8.52
N GLY A 401 -11.04 17.70 -8.02
CA GLY A 401 -10.84 18.99 -8.70
C GLY A 401 -9.37 19.27 -9.00
N LEU A 402 -8.47 18.94 -8.08
CA LEU A 402 -7.03 19.08 -8.25
C LEU A 402 -6.50 18.17 -9.37
N ILE A 403 -6.94 16.92 -9.44
CA ILE A 403 -6.62 16.01 -10.55
C ILE A 403 -7.20 16.56 -11.87
N TRP A 404 -8.45 17.02 -11.87
CA TRP A 404 -9.13 17.48 -13.07
C TRP A 404 -8.48 18.75 -13.66
N LEU A 405 -8.16 19.71 -12.82
CA LEU A 405 -7.68 21.02 -13.26
C LEU A 405 -6.17 21.05 -13.53
N PHE A 406 -5.37 20.34 -12.72
CA PHE A 406 -3.92 20.55 -12.69
C PHE A 406 -3.08 19.33 -13.04
N VAL A 407 -3.64 18.10 -12.98
CA VAL A 407 -2.89 16.90 -13.34
C VAL A 407 -3.13 16.58 -14.81
N SER A 408 -2.10 16.82 -15.63
CA SER A 408 -2.10 16.42 -17.04
C SER A 408 -1.86 14.91 -17.19
N GLU A 409 -2.08 14.39 -18.41
CA GLU A 409 -1.71 13.01 -18.72
C GLU A 409 -0.21 12.79 -18.46
N THR A 410 0.11 11.69 -17.77
CA THR A 410 1.49 11.34 -17.41
C THR A 410 2.03 10.16 -18.22
N LYS A 411 1.15 9.43 -18.91
CA LYS A 411 1.56 8.34 -19.76
C LYS A 411 2.52 8.87 -20.85
N PRO A 412 3.73 8.32 -20.97
CA PRO A 412 4.65 8.72 -22.03
C PRO A 412 4.15 8.22 -23.40
N GLU A 413 4.42 8.99 -24.46
CA GLU A 413 4.12 8.57 -25.84
C GLU A 413 4.94 7.35 -26.25
N LYS A 414 6.20 7.29 -25.82
CA LYS A 414 7.09 6.14 -25.99
C LYS A 414 7.83 5.87 -24.69
N TYR A 415 7.98 4.59 -24.35
CA TYR A 415 8.82 4.17 -23.23
C TYR A 415 10.28 4.09 -23.67
N GLU A 416 11.15 4.78 -22.97
CA GLU A 416 12.61 4.61 -23.07
C GLU A 416 13.02 3.64 -21.96
N ASP A 417 13.21 2.37 -22.31
CA ASP A 417 13.68 1.28 -21.42
C ASP A 417 15.21 1.17 -21.38
#